data_27a440867e3f974502c26d18afd9f82d
#
_entry.id   27a440867e3f974502c26d18afd9f82d
#
_cell.length_a   1.000
_cell.length_b   1.000
_cell.length_c   1.000
_cell.angle_alpha   90.00
_cell.angle_beta   90.00
_cell.angle_gamma   90.00
#
_symmetry.space_group_name_H-M   'P 1'
#
loop_
_entity.id
_entity.type
_entity.pdbx_description
1 polymer ?
#
loop_
_entity_poly.entity_id
_entity_poly.type
_entity_poly.pdbx_seq_one_letter_code
_entity_poly.pdbx_strand_id
1 'polypeptide(L)'
;MDQIQRKQSAILGAFVADAASLGFHWLYDSERIRQLGGERPEFREPCEADYENAAGYFAADGKTAGDSSHYGAQMKVALMSLHECNGDWNPFHYQSAFCQAFDRGGWFSGYIDGATSGTLQRVKQSNEELLEGALQAAG
;
A
#
# COMPACT_ATOMS: atom_id res chain seq x y z
N MET A 1 28.87 -0.26 8.67
CA MET A 1 27.81 -0.01 7.67
C MET A 1 27.82 1.47 7.36
N ASP A 2 28.04 1.83 6.11
CA ASP A 2 28.03 3.24 5.68
C ASP A 2 26.57 3.81 5.62
N GLN A 3 26.45 5.10 5.32
CA GLN A 3 25.14 5.77 5.30
C GLN A 3 24.22 5.25 4.19
N ILE A 4 24.78 4.88 3.04
CA ILE A 4 24.02 4.34 1.91
C ILE A 4 23.46 2.96 2.25
N GLN A 5 24.30 2.08 2.79
CA GLN A 5 23.89 0.76 3.24
C GLN A 5 22.78 0.82 4.30
N ARG A 6 22.87 1.78 5.24
CA ARG A 6 21.81 1.97 6.24
C ARG A 6 20.47 2.38 5.63
N LYS A 7 20.49 3.30 4.64
CA LYS A 7 19.29 3.73 3.93
C LYS A 7 18.66 2.58 3.14
N GLN A 8 19.48 1.83 2.40
CA GLN A 8 19.03 0.65 1.64
C GLN A 8 18.43 -0.41 2.57
N SER A 9 19.11 -0.71 3.69
CA SER A 9 18.60 -1.68 4.66
C SER A 9 17.31 -1.24 5.32
N ALA A 10 17.12 0.07 5.57
CA ALA A 10 15.87 0.59 6.13
C ALA A 10 14.69 0.44 5.15
N ILE A 11 14.91 0.76 3.87
CA ILE A 11 13.90 0.59 2.83
C ILE A 11 13.54 -0.89 2.65
N LEU A 12 14.56 -1.75 2.50
CA LEU A 12 14.34 -3.19 2.37
C LEU A 12 13.65 -3.76 3.60
N GLY A 13 14.06 -3.35 4.80
CA GLY A 13 13.44 -3.77 6.05
C GLY A 13 11.96 -3.39 6.15
N ALA A 14 11.57 -2.23 5.62
CA ALA A 14 10.17 -1.83 5.59
C ALA A 14 9.32 -2.73 4.68
N PHE A 15 9.82 -3.10 3.49
CA PHE A 15 9.13 -4.07 2.62
C PHE A 15 9.04 -5.46 3.26
N VAL A 16 10.13 -5.92 3.85
CA VAL A 16 10.16 -7.21 4.55
C VAL A 16 9.17 -7.22 5.71
N ALA A 17 9.10 -6.15 6.50
CA ALA A 17 8.17 -6.04 7.62
C ALA A 17 6.70 -6.02 7.17
N ASP A 18 6.38 -5.28 6.08
CA ASP A 18 5.04 -5.27 5.48
C ASP A 18 4.64 -6.69 5.04
N ALA A 19 5.47 -7.37 4.28
CA ALA A 19 5.22 -8.72 3.80
C ALA A 19 5.15 -9.74 4.94
N ALA A 20 6.02 -9.62 5.95
CA ALA A 20 6.05 -10.51 7.10
C ALA A 20 4.79 -10.42 7.98
N SER A 21 4.19 -9.22 8.05
CA SER A 21 3.00 -8.97 8.88
C SER A 21 1.67 -9.20 8.14
N LEU A 22 1.69 -9.49 6.85
CA LEU A 22 0.48 -9.55 6.02
C LEU A 22 -0.55 -10.56 6.52
N GLY A 23 -0.12 -11.70 7.03
CA GLY A 23 -1.01 -12.76 7.51
C GLY A 23 -1.92 -12.35 8.67
N PHE A 24 -1.50 -11.35 9.45
CA PHE A 24 -2.26 -10.77 10.56
C PHE A 24 -2.62 -9.30 10.34
N HIS A 25 -2.53 -8.84 9.11
CA HIS A 25 -2.81 -7.44 8.77
C HIS A 25 -4.25 -7.06 9.15
N TRP A 26 -4.40 -6.07 10.07
CA TRP A 26 -5.67 -5.64 10.65
C TRP A 26 -6.38 -6.64 11.56
N LEU A 27 -5.71 -7.66 12.04
CA LEU A 27 -6.17 -8.44 13.19
C LEU A 27 -5.69 -7.73 14.48
N TYR A 28 -6.63 -7.23 15.29
CA TYR A 28 -6.34 -6.43 16.48
C TYR A 28 -6.48 -7.22 17.78
N ASP A 29 -6.81 -8.50 17.69
CA ASP A 29 -6.88 -9.41 18.84
C ASP A 29 -5.48 -10.00 19.13
N SER A 30 -4.80 -9.43 20.10
CA SER A 30 -3.44 -9.83 20.46
C SER A 30 -3.34 -11.25 21.00
N GLU A 31 -4.40 -11.76 21.67
CA GLU A 31 -4.45 -13.13 22.15
C GLU A 31 -4.61 -14.11 20.99
N ARG A 32 -5.49 -13.78 20.05
CA ARG A 32 -5.68 -14.55 18.83
C ARG A 32 -4.38 -14.62 18.02
N ILE A 33 -3.70 -13.50 17.83
CA ILE A 33 -2.39 -13.44 17.13
C ILE A 33 -1.38 -14.35 17.83
N ARG A 34 -1.31 -14.32 19.17
CA ARG A 34 -0.37 -15.15 19.93
C ARG A 34 -0.67 -16.64 19.79
N GLN A 35 -1.94 -17.01 19.82
CA GLN A 35 -2.37 -18.41 19.67
C GLN A 35 -2.06 -18.96 18.26
N LEU A 36 -2.32 -18.15 17.22
CA LEU A 36 -2.16 -18.55 15.83
C LEU A 36 -0.71 -18.45 15.33
N GLY A 37 0.01 -17.42 15.78
CA GLY A 37 1.37 -17.13 15.34
C GLY A 37 2.42 -18.01 16.00
N GLY A 38 2.16 -18.48 17.23
CA GLY A 38 3.13 -19.27 17.97
C GLY A 38 4.46 -18.52 18.14
N GLU A 39 5.58 -19.22 17.89
CA GLU A 39 6.93 -18.65 17.97
C GLU A 39 7.36 -17.90 16.72
N ARG A 40 6.66 -18.07 15.60
CA ARG A 40 6.97 -17.47 14.28
C ARG A 40 5.73 -16.93 13.60
N PRO A 41 5.26 -15.73 14.01
CA PRO A 41 4.07 -15.12 13.45
C PRO A 41 4.29 -14.50 12.06
N GLU A 42 5.56 -14.29 11.68
CA GLU A 42 5.93 -13.65 10.41
C GLU A 42 5.70 -14.58 9.21
N PHE A 43 5.35 -14.00 8.08
CA PHE A 43 5.11 -14.68 6.80
C PHE A 43 4.06 -15.81 6.88
N ARG A 44 3.07 -15.62 7.75
CA ARG A 44 1.91 -16.51 7.80
C ARG A 44 1.05 -16.32 6.56
N GLU A 45 0.52 -17.42 6.04
CA GLU A 45 -0.49 -17.38 4.99
C GLU A 45 -1.75 -16.66 5.50
N PRO A 46 -2.25 -15.62 4.79
CA PRO A 46 -3.49 -14.95 5.17
C PRO A 46 -4.67 -15.92 5.19
N CYS A 47 -5.46 -15.89 6.25
CA CYS A 47 -6.60 -16.78 6.41
C CYS A 47 -7.80 -16.05 7.02
N GLU A 48 -8.91 -15.98 6.30
CA GLU A 48 -10.13 -15.29 6.75
C GLU A 48 -10.68 -15.88 8.06
N ALA A 49 -10.58 -17.18 8.25
CA ALA A 49 -11.02 -17.84 9.48
C ALA A 49 -10.28 -17.37 10.74
N ASP A 50 -9.08 -16.83 10.60
CA ASP A 50 -8.32 -16.27 11.72
C ASP A 50 -9.00 -15.03 12.34
N TYR A 51 -9.89 -14.37 11.60
CA TYR A 51 -10.62 -13.16 11.99
C TYR A 51 -12.02 -13.46 12.56
N GLU A 52 -12.48 -14.72 12.51
CA GLU A 52 -13.79 -15.08 13.04
C GLU A 52 -13.88 -14.83 14.55
N ASN A 53 -14.90 -14.06 14.96
CA ASN A 53 -15.12 -13.67 16.35
C ASN A 53 -13.93 -12.93 17.01
N ALA A 54 -13.05 -12.33 16.23
CA ALA A 54 -11.92 -11.53 16.69
C ALA A 54 -12.08 -10.07 16.30
N ALA A 55 -11.43 -9.17 17.03
CA ALA A 55 -11.37 -7.77 16.65
C ALA A 55 -10.46 -7.61 15.43
N GLY A 56 -11.02 -7.16 14.30
CA GLY A 56 -10.26 -6.99 13.07
C GLY A 56 -11.11 -7.01 11.81
N TYR A 57 -10.42 -6.95 10.68
CA TYR A 57 -11.02 -7.03 9.35
C TYR A 57 -10.07 -7.77 8.40
N PHE A 58 -10.54 -8.82 7.73
CA PHE A 58 -9.75 -9.55 6.74
C PHE A 58 -9.61 -8.73 5.46
N ALA A 59 -8.42 -8.19 5.22
CA ALA A 59 -8.10 -7.32 4.10
C ALA A 59 -7.13 -7.97 3.09
N ALA A 60 -6.76 -9.23 3.28
CA ALA A 60 -5.74 -9.92 2.49
C ALA A 60 -6.34 -10.95 1.51
N ASP A 61 -7.59 -10.74 1.07
CA ASP A 61 -8.22 -11.63 0.09
C ASP A 61 -7.40 -11.68 -1.21
N GLY A 62 -7.18 -12.89 -1.72
CA GLY A 62 -6.38 -13.14 -2.92
C GLY A 62 -4.87 -12.91 -2.75
N LYS A 63 -4.38 -12.73 -1.53
CA LYS A 63 -2.96 -12.60 -1.19
C LYS A 63 -2.41 -13.90 -0.62
N THR A 64 -1.09 -14.07 -0.75
CA THR A 64 -0.32 -15.18 -0.19
C THR A 64 0.78 -14.68 0.74
N ALA A 65 1.36 -15.58 1.52
CA ALA A 65 2.48 -15.23 2.41
C ALA A 65 3.63 -14.61 1.62
N GLY A 66 4.11 -13.45 2.07
CA GLY A 66 5.17 -12.70 1.40
C GLY A 66 4.70 -11.66 0.39
N ASP A 67 3.42 -11.60 0.07
CA ASP A 67 2.85 -10.49 -0.70
C ASP A 67 2.87 -9.18 0.10
N SER A 68 2.79 -8.06 -0.60
CA SER A 68 2.68 -6.74 0.02
C SER A 68 1.23 -6.36 0.30
N SER A 69 1.01 -5.68 1.42
CA SER A 69 -0.23 -4.94 1.67
C SER A 69 -0.34 -3.71 0.74
N HIS A 70 -1.47 -3.02 0.78
CA HIS A 70 -1.60 -1.73 0.08
C HIS A 70 -0.65 -0.65 0.62
N TYR A 71 -0.18 -0.73 1.87
CA TYR A 71 0.85 0.17 2.41
C TYR A 71 2.23 -0.09 1.81
N GLY A 72 2.62 -1.38 1.67
CA GLY A 72 3.84 -1.73 0.96
C GLY A 72 3.79 -1.32 -0.52
N ALA A 73 2.63 -1.47 -1.16
CA ALA A 73 2.41 -0.99 -2.51
C ALA A 73 2.53 0.54 -2.63
N GLN A 74 2.01 1.33 -1.68
CA GLN A 74 2.18 2.79 -1.65
C GLN A 74 3.66 3.18 -1.53
N MET A 75 4.40 2.51 -0.65
CA MET A 75 5.84 2.73 -0.53
C MET A 75 6.57 2.42 -1.84
N LYS A 76 6.19 1.34 -2.54
CA LYS A 76 6.72 1.00 -3.86
C LYS A 76 6.43 2.11 -4.88
N VAL A 77 5.21 2.64 -4.93
CA VAL A 77 4.84 3.77 -5.81
C VAL A 77 5.72 4.98 -5.53
N ALA A 78 5.94 5.33 -4.25
CA ALA A 78 6.78 6.47 -3.89
C ALA A 78 8.24 6.28 -4.34
N LEU A 79 8.81 5.10 -4.15
CA LEU A 79 10.18 4.81 -4.57
C LEU A 79 10.33 4.77 -6.09
N MET A 80 9.36 4.21 -6.81
CA MET A 80 9.34 4.23 -8.28
C MET A 80 9.28 5.66 -8.80
N SER A 81 8.40 6.49 -8.24
CA SER A 81 8.26 7.89 -8.62
C SER A 81 9.55 8.68 -8.36
N LEU A 82 10.20 8.49 -7.21
CA LEU A 82 11.50 9.09 -6.93
C LEU A 82 12.58 8.63 -7.90
N HIS A 83 12.61 7.34 -8.24
CA HIS A 83 13.58 6.80 -9.18
C HIS A 83 13.41 7.40 -10.60
N GLU A 84 12.18 7.46 -11.09
CA GLU A 84 11.85 8.01 -12.41
C GLU A 84 12.10 9.52 -12.50
N CYS A 85 12.01 10.22 -11.37
CA CYS A 85 12.36 11.64 -11.24
C CYS A 85 13.81 11.89 -10.80
N ASN A 86 14.72 10.93 -10.96
CA ASN A 86 16.15 11.05 -10.61
C ASN A 86 16.42 11.45 -9.15
N GLY A 87 15.55 11.05 -8.25
CA GLY A 87 15.62 11.34 -6.81
C GLY A 87 14.89 12.60 -6.36
N ASP A 88 14.37 13.40 -7.28
CA ASP A 88 13.59 14.59 -6.97
C ASP A 88 12.10 14.23 -6.72
N TRP A 89 11.53 14.85 -5.67
CA TRP A 89 10.12 14.68 -5.40
C TRP A 89 9.26 15.51 -6.34
N ASN A 90 8.49 14.82 -7.21
CA ASN A 90 7.53 15.45 -8.10
C ASN A 90 6.10 15.01 -7.71
N PRO A 91 5.27 15.89 -7.10
CA PRO A 91 3.94 15.52 -6.65
C PRO A 91 3.00 15.10 -7.78
N PHE A 92 3.11 15.69 -8.97
CA PHE A 92 2.27 15.33 -10.12
C PHE A 92 2.63 13.95 -10.66
N HIS A 93 3.93 13.65 -10.73
CA HIS A 93 4.40 12.33 -11.13
C HIS A 93 3.95 11.28 -10.11
N TYR A 94 4.10 11.56 -8.80
CA TYR A 94 3.63 10.66 -7.74
C TYR A 94 2.11 10.41 -7.82
N GLN A 95 1.30 11.44 -8.03
CA GLN A 95 -0.15 11.31 -8.20
C GLN A 95 -0.50 10.41 -9.39
N SER A 96 0.17 10.60 -10.53
CA SER A 96 -0.01 9.75 -11.71
C SER A 96 0.33 8.29 -11.44
N ALA A 97 1.49 8.04 -10.84
CA ALA A 97 1.94 6.70 -10.46
C ALA A 97 1.00 6.04 -9.43
N PHE A 98 0.48 6.83 -8.48
CA PHE A 98 -0.49 6.36 -7.50
C PHE A 98 -1.81 5.93 -8.15
N CYS A 99 -2.34 6.71 -9.10
CA CYS A 99 -3.52 6.33 -9.86
C CYS A 99 -3.27 5.07 -10.71
N GLN A 100 -2.11 4.97 -11.37
CA GLN A 100 -1.73 3.78 -12.14
C GLN A 100 -1.63 2.52 -11.28
N ALA A 101 -1.31 2.66 -10.01
CA ALA A 101 -1.24 1.54 -9.08
C ALA A 101 -2.63 1.12 -8.57
N PHE A 102 -3.42 2.07 -8.07
CA PHE A 102 -4.57 1.79 -7.20
C PHE A 102 -5.93 2.05 -7.85
N ASP A 103 -5.98 2.69 -9.02
CA ASP A 103 -7.25 2.89 -9.71
C ASP A 103 -7.72 1.60 -10.41
N ARG A 104 -8.96 1.61 -10.90
CA ARG A 104 -9.58 0.47 -11.59
C ARG A 104 -8.68 0.00 -12.75
N GLY A 105 -8.25 -1.25 -12.70
CA GLY A 105 -7.31 -1.82 -13.67
C GLY A 105 -5.84 -1.51 -13.39
N GLY A 106 -5.52 -0.90 -12.26
CA GLY A 106 -4.15 -0.70 -11.81
C GLY A 106 -3.43 -2.02 -11.51
N TRP A 107 -2.10 -1.92 -11.33
CA TRP A 107 -1.28 -3.12 -11.11
C TRP A 107 -1.38 -3.68 -9.68
N PHE A 108 -1.86 -2.90 -8.72
CA PHE A 108 -2.13 -3.43 -7.37
C PHE A 108 -3.50 -4.11 -7.36
N SER A 109 -3.51 -5.37 -6.98
CA SER A 109 -4.73 -6.15 -6.72
C SER A 109 -4.90 -6.38 -5.22
N GLY A 110 -6.11 -6.26 -4.73
CA GLY A 110 -6.47 -6.46 -3.33
C GLY A 110 -7.18 -5.27 -2.72
N TYR A 111 -7.43 -5.37 -1.43
CA TYR A 111 -8.12 -4.34 -0.67
C TYR A 111 -7.29 -3.05 -0.56
N ILE A 112 -7.95 -1.91 -0.71
CA ILE A 112 -7.42 -0.58 -0.40
C ILE A 112 -8.28 0.08 0.67
N ASP A 113 -7.65 0.77 1.62
CA ASP A 113 -8.36 1.44 2.70
C ASP A 113 -9.10 2.71 2.28
N GLY A 114 -9.93 3.25 3.19
CA GLY A 114 -10.68 4.47 2.95
C GLY A 114 -9.81 5.68 2.65
N ALA A 115 -8.60 5.77 3.20
CA ALA A 115 -7.67 6.86 2.94
C ALA A 115 -7.13 6.80 1.51
N THR A 116 -6.76 5.61 1.04
CA THR A 116 -6.30 5.36 -0.34
C THR A 116 -7.41 5.64 -1.34
N SER A 117 -8.62 5.10 -1.10
CA SER A 117 -9.80 5.34 -1.93
C SER A 117 -10.19 6.82 -1.99
N GLY A 118 -10.21 7.49 -0.83
CA GLY A 118 -10.51 8.92 -0.77
C GLY A 118 -9.45 9.79 -1.46
N THR A 119 -8.19 9.36 -1.47
CA THR A 119 -7.13 10.05 -2.22
C THR A 119 -7.34 9.91 -3.72
N LEU A 120 -7.66 8.71 -4.22
CA LEU A 120 -8.00 8.50 -5.63
C LEU A 120 -9.18 9.38 -6.08
N GLN A 121 -10.23 9.45 -5.27
CA GLN A 121 -11.40 10.30 -5.58
C GLN A 121 -11.02 11.78 -5.68
N ARG A 122 -10.23 12.30 -4.74
CA ARG A 122 -9.77 13.71 -4.76
C ARG A 122 -8.88 14.02 -5.96
N VAL A 123 -7.98 13.13 -6.33
CA VAL A 123 -7.12 13.31 -7.51
C VAL A 123 -7.96 13.34 -8.79
N LYS A 124 -8.95 12.46 -8.93
CA LYS A 124 -9.87 12.46 -10.08
C LYS A 124 -10.66 13.75 -10.17
N GLN A 125 -11.28 14.18 -9.08
CA GLN A 125 -12.06 15.41 -9.04
C GLN A 125 -11.20 16.64 -9.39
N SER A 126 -10.00 16.74 -8.85
CA SER A 126 -9.09 17.84 -9.16
C SER A 126 -8.68 17.85 -10.64
N ASN A 127 -8.47 16.70 -11.26
CA ASN A 127 -8.15 16.60 -12.69
C ASN A 127 -9.34 16.98 -13.57
N GLU A 128 -10.57 16.61 -13.21
CA GLU A 128 -11.79 17.00 -13.90
C GLU A 128 -11.99 18.53 -13.84
N GLU A 129 -11.85 19.15 -12.66
CA GLU A 129 -11.95 20.60 -12.48
C GLU A 129 -10.91 21.37 -13.30
N LEU A 130 -9.67 20.88 -13.37
CA LEU A 130 -8.62 21.47 -14.20
C LEU A 130 -8.93 21.37 -15.68
N LEU A 131 -9.45 20.24 -16.15
CA LEU A 131 -9.84 20.03 -17.53
C LEU A 131 -11.00 20.95 -17.94
N GLU A 132 -12.03 21.03 -17.09
CA GLU A 132 -13.17 21.93 -17.33
C GLU A 132 -12.73 23.41 -17.40
N GLY A 133 -11.88 23.84 -16.47
CA GLY A 133 -11.31 25.19 -16.48
C GLY A 133 -10.50 25.48 -17.73
N ALA A 134 -9.69 24.52 -18.20
CA ALA A 134 -8.92 24.66 -19.43
C ALA A 134 -9.82 24.77 -20.68
N LEU A 135 -10.88 23.96 -20.75
CA LEU A 135 -11.85 24.01 -21.85
C LEU A 135 -12.61 25.35 -21.89
N GLN A 136 -13.02 25.88 -20.73
CA GLN A 136 -13.69 27.18 -20.64
C GLN A 136 -12.78 28.34 -21.03
N ALA A 137 -11.47 28.25 -20.78
CA ALA A 137 -10.52 29.28 -21.15
C ALA A 137 -10.13 29.26 -22.64
N ALA A 138 -10.36 28.14 -23.34
CA ALA A 138 -10.04 27.96 -24.75
C ALA A 138 -11.21 28.26 -25.71
N GLY A 139 -12.45 28.44 -25.20
CA GLY A 139 -13.65 28.76 -25.99
C GLY A 139 -14.07 30.19 -25.86
#